data_a0652b570eb4b8891dab5bb7a697cdec
#
_entry.id   a0652b570eb4b8891dab5bb7a697cdec
#
_cell.length_a   1.000
_cell.length_b   1.000
_cell.length_c   1.000
_cell.angle_alpha   90.00
_cell.angle_beta   90.00
_cell.angle_gamma   90.00
#
_symmetry.space_group_name_H-M   'P 1'
#
loop_
_entity.id
_entity.type
_entity.pdbx_description
1 polymer ?
#
loop_
_entity_poly.entity_id
_entity_poly.type
_entity_poly.pdbx_seq_one_letter_code
_entity_poly.pdbx_strand_id
1 'polypeptide(L)'
;MPFQIIRNDITKVSADAIVNTANPKPIVGSGTDSAIYNAAGENKLLAARQAIGDIEPGQAVHTAAFRLKAKYIIHTVGPVWVDGKHGEKDILRSCYANSLALTDKLKCKSVAFPLISSGAYGFPKDTALDVALSEIGKFLLTHDMNITLVVFDKTAFELSEKLMGEIEQFIDEQTAISLREQERFHGNLRMNTRSVFLEEERRRAPSQNRRVPVFPDVTKKNLSETVGSAGQTFQEKLFELIDKSGMDDVTVYKKANIDRKVFSRTRSKRDYKPKKKTAVAFAIALELDLPTTIDLLARAEIAFSQSNLFDLIIAYFITHGVYDMFEINAALFQYDQPVLGE
;
A
#
# COMPACT_ATOMS: atom_id res chain seq x y z
N MET A 1 5.60 -8.17 -6.12
CA MET A 1 5.34 -6.75 -5.78
C MET A 1 6.54 -5.94 -6.16
N PRO A 2 6.41 -4.94 -7.04
CA PRO A 2 7.54 -4.06 -7.35
C PRO A 2 8.04 -3.26 -6.14
N PHE A 3 7.12 -2.85 -5.23
CA PHE A 3 7.47 -2.16 -4.00
C PHE A 3 6.77 -2.76 -2.78
N GLN A 4 7.49 -2.88 -1.67
CA GLN A 4 6.94 -3.26 -0.37
C GLN A 4 7.69 -2.58 0.78
N ILE A 5 6.98 -2.39 1.88
CA ILE A 5 7.55 -1.94 3.17
C ILE A 5 7.46 -3.13 4.12
N ILE A 6 8.55 -3.46 4.79
CA ILE A 6 8.58 -4.55 5.77
C ILE A 6 9.27 -4.12 7.06
N ARG A 7 8.81 -4.69 8.17
CA ARG A 7 9.50 -4.57 9.45
C ARG A 7 10.43 -5.76 9.62
N ASN A 8 11.74 -5.53 9.51
CA ASN A 8 12.73 -6.59 9.61
C ASN A 8 14.13 -6.02 9.87
N ASP A 9 15.07 -6.91 10.20
CA ASP A 9 16.50 -6.64 10.14
C ASP A 9 16.96 -6.77 8.66
N ILE A 10 17.51 -5.69 8.10
CA ILE A 10 17.93 -5.65 6.70
C ILE A 10 18.98 -6.71 6.37
N THR A 11 19.78 -7.13 7.34
CA THR A 11 20.80 -8.19 7.16
C THR A 11 20.21 -9.58 6.94
N LYS A 12 18.93 -9.77 7.27
CA LYS A 12 18.18 -11.02 7.09
C LYS A 12 17.38 -11.06 5.80
N VAL A 13 17.26 -9.92 5.11
CA VAL A 13 16.51 -9.81 3.86
C VAL A 13 17.31 -10.47 2.73
N SER A 14 16.62 -11.21 1.86
CA SER A 14 17.19 -11.77 0.64
C SER A 14 16.84 -10.87 -0.55
N ALA A 15 17.86 -10.28 -1.17
CA ALA A 15 17.74 -9.44 -2.35
C ALA A 15 19.01 -9.53 -3.19
N ASP A 16 18.97 -9.10 -4.46
CA ASP A 16 20.20 -9.04 -5.27
C ASP A 16 21.19 -7.99 -4.73
N ALA A 17 20.66 -6.88 -4.21
CA ALA A 17 21.45 -5.85 -3.55
C ALA A 17 20.83 -5.42 -2.21
N ILE A 18 21.69 -5.05 -1.26
CA ILE A 18 21.31 -4.44 0.03
C ILE A 18 22.00 -3.10 0.12
N VAL A 19 21.25 -2.04 0.43
CA VAL A 19 21.78 -0.69 0.58
C VAL A 19 22.27 -0.46 2.00
N ASN A 20 23.48 0.06 2.11
CA ASN A 20 24.13 0.42 3.36
C ASN A 20 24.23 1.94 3.49
N THR A 21 23.85 2.46 4.65
CA THR A 21 24.05 3.86 5.04
C THR A 21 25.48 4.05 5.54
N ALA A 22 26.38 4.24 4.62
CA ALA A 22 27.82 4.23 4.88
C ALA A 22 28.37 5.55 5.43
N ASN A 23 29.51 5.47 6.11
CA ASN A 23 30.30 6.67 6.39
C ASN A 23 30.99 7.19 5.12
N PRO A 24 31.27 8.51 5.04
CA PRO A 24 32.07 9.07 3.97
C PRO A 24 33.44 8.38 3.87
N LYS A 25 34.13 8.23 5.00
CA LYS A 25 35.40 7.49 5.09
C LYS A 25 35.16 5.99 5.24
N PRO A 26 36.11 5.14 4.80
CA PRO A 26 35.98 3.68 4.90
C PRO A 26 36.26 3.19 6.34
N ILE A 27 35.34 3.52 7.24
CA ILE A 27 35.32 3.07 8.64
C ILE A 27 33.95 2.50 8.99
N VAL A 28 33.92 1.58 9.94
CA VAL A 28 32.66 1.01 10.45
C VAL A 28 31.95 2.06 11.31
N GLY A 29 30.69 2.30 10.99
CA GLY A 29 29.83 3.23 11.72
C GLY A 29 28.99 2.55 12.80
N SER A 30 27.79 3.09 13.01
CA SER A 30 26.81 2.60 13.98
C SER A 30 25.51 2.17 13.30
N GLY A 31 24.60 1.55 14.04
CA GLY A 31 23.27 1.18 13.56
C GLY A 31 23.29 0.21 12.38
N THR A 32 22.63 0.55 11.30
CA THR A 32 22.53 -0.27 10.09
C THR A 32 23.89 -0.58 9.50
N ASP A 33 24.82 0.39 9.47
CA ASP A 33 26.16 0.19 8.92
C ASP A 33 26.93 -0.91 9.69
N SER A 34 27.03 -0.79 11.02
CA SER A 34 27.69 -1.81 11.85
C SER A 34 27.01 -3.19 11.72
N ALA A 35 25.69 -3.23 11.67
CA ALA A 35 24.95 -4.49 11.51
C ALA A 35 25.31 -5.18 10.18
N ILE A 36 25.40 -4.43 9.08
CA ILE A 36 25.77 -4.92 7.76
C ILE A 36 27.23 -5.41 7.77
N TYR A 37 28.17 -4.64 8.35
CA TYR A 37 29.56 -5.07 8.46
C TYR A 37 29.71 -6.39 9.24
N ASN A 38 29.07 -6.49 10.40
CA ASN A 38 29.09 -7.71 11.23
C ASN A 38 28.53 -8.92 10.46
N ALA A 39 27.38 -8.75 9.81
CA ALA A 39 26.72 -9.84 9.09
C ALA A 39 27.48 -10.25 7.82
N ALA A 40 28.05 -9.31 7.08
CA ALA A 40 28.85 -9.57 5.88
C ALA A 40 30.22 -10.21 6.20
N GLY A 41 30.76 -9.89 7.36
CA GLY A 41 32.12 -10.23 7.78
C GLY A 41 33.02 -9.01 7.71
N GLU A 42 33.11 -8.32 8.86
CA GLU A 42 33.67 -6.99 9.03
C GLU A 42 35.00 -6.78 8.32
N ASN A 43 36.01 -7.63 8.59
CA ASN A 43 37.35 -7.46 8.02
C ASN A 43 37.34 -7.48 6.47
N LYS A 44 36.55 -8.39 5.86
CA LYS A 44 36.50 -8.50 4.40
C LYS A 44 35.79 -7.31 3.77
N LEU A 45 34.66 -6.89 4.36
CA LEU A 45 33.92 -5.75 3.87
C LEU A 45 34.71 -4.45 4.06
N LEU A 46 35.37 -4.28 5.21
CA LEU A 46 36.20 -3.10 5.47
C LEU A 46 37.36 -2.99 4.48
N ALA A 47 38.06 -4.08 4.22
CA ALA A 47 39.13 -4.10 3.21
C ALA A 47 38.62 -3.73 1.80
N ALA A 48 37.47 -4.25 1.41
CA ALA A 48 36.82 -3.87 0.15
C ALA A 48 36.43 -2.38 0.08
N ARG A 49 35.91 -1.83 1.19
CA ARG A 49 35.60 -0.41 1.29
C ARG A 49 36.82 0.49 1.25
N GLN A 50 37.91 0.07 1.92
CA GLN A 50 39.20 0.79 1.89
C GLN A 50 39.80 0.84 0.48
N ALA A 51 39.62 -0.19 -0.31
CA ALA A 51 40.05 -0.19 -1.72
C ALA A 51 39.28 0.78 -2.60
N ILE A 52 38.05 1.13 -2.24
CA ILE A 52 37.23 2.16 -2.93
C ILE A 52 37.62 3.58 -2.50
N GLY A 53 37.94 3.77 -1.21
CA GLY A 53 38.25 5.07 -0.64
C GLY A 53 37.02 5.83 -0.14
N ASP A 54 37.10 7.15 -0.12
CA ASP A 54 36.04 8.05 0.37
C ASP A 54 34.85 8.08 -0.60
N ILE A 55 33.66 8.31 -0.05
CA ILE A 55 32.39 8.45 -0.80
C ILE A 55 31.80 9.81 -0.41
N GLU A 56 31.52 10.65 -1.41
CA GLU A 56 30.87 11.93 -1.19
C GLU A 56 29.38 11.74 -0.85
N PRO A 57 28.80 12.65 -0.02
CA PRO A 57 27.36 12.63 0.25
C PRO A 57 26.52 12.59 -1.02
N GLY A 58 25.50 11.73 -1.06
CA GLY A 58 24.63 11.50 -2.21
C GLY A 58 25.17 10.51 -3.23
N GLN A 59 26.45 10.15 -3.21
CA GLN A 59 27.02 9.14 -4.11
C GLN A 59 26.72 7.71 -3.66
N ALA A 60 26.83 6.78 -4.60
CA ALA A 60 26.68 5.35 -4.35
C ALA A 60 27.78 4.53 -5.03
N VAL A 61 28.37 3.60 -4.29
CA VAL A 61 29.36 2.62 -4.76
C VAL A 61 28.97 1.23 -4.32
N HIS A 62 29.61 0.18 -4.86
CA HIS A 62 29.24 -1.19 -4.47
C HIS A 62 30.45 -2.03 -4.08
N THR A 63 30.19 -3.02 -3.24
CA THR A 63 31.09 -4.14 -2.94
C THR A 63 30.35 -5.47 -3.12
N ALA A 64 31.07 -6.58 -3.08
CA ALA A 64 30.45 -7.88 -2.89
C ALA A 64 29.74 -7.94 -1.51
N ALA A 65 28.70 -8.75 -1.39
CA ALA A 65 27.92 -8.88 -0.16
C ALA A 65 28.47 -9.93 0.82
N PHE A 66 29.48 -10.65 0.45
CA PHE A 66 30.18 -11.67 1.24
C PHE A 66 29.20 -12.70 1.86
N ARG A 67 28.98 -12.67 3.19
CA ARG A 67 28.11 -13.62 3.90
C ARG A 67 26.63 -13.25 3.90
N LEU A 68 26.26 -12.05 3.43
CA LEU A 68 24.86 -11.67 3.33
C LEU A 68 24.14 -12.43 2.22
N LYS A 69 22.83 -12.54 2.32
CA LYS A 69 21.97 -13.17 1.30
C LYS A 69 21.70 -12.20 0.13
N ALA A 70 22.78 -11.66 -0.43
CA ALA A 70 22.77 -10.72 -1.54
C ALA A 70 24.00 -10.94 -2.44
N LYS A 71 24.00 -10.33 -3.63
CA LYS A 71 25.18 -10.29 -4.51
C LYS A 71 26.05 -9.09 -4.19
N TYR A 72 25.41 -7.97 -3.93
CA TYR A 72 26.07 -6.67 -3.73
C TYR A 72 25.59 -5.97 -2.46
N ILE A 73 26.49 -5.18 -1.86
CA ILE A 73 26.15 -4.12 -0.93
C ILE A 73 26.36 -2.81 -1.67
N ILE A 74 25.35 -1.97 -1.71
CA ILE A 74 25.41 -0.61 -2.25
C ILE A 74 25.66 0.34 -1.07
N HIS A 75 26.81 0.98 -1.06
CA HIS A 75 27.17 1.95 -0.03
C HIS A 75 26.82 3.34 -0.51
N THR A 76 25.97 4.03 0.21
CA THR A 76 25.63 5.45 -0.05
C THR A 76 25.76 6.27 1.22
N VAL A 77 26.19 7.51 1.07
CA VAL A 77 26.41 8.43 2.19
C VAL A 77 25.28 9.44 2.23
N GLY A 78 24.40 9.27 3.21
CA GLY A 78 23.31 10.19 3.45
C GLY A 78 23.77 11.48 4.14
N PRO A 79 22.94 12.54 4.09
CA PRO A 79 23.23 13.79 4.78
C PRO A 79 23.02 13.67 6.29
N VAL A 80 23.79 14.43 7.07
CA VAL A 80 23.45 14.73 8.46
C VAL A 80 22.42 15.86 8.45
N TRP A 81 21.34 15.69 9.19
CA TRP A 81 20.32 16.73 9.28
C TRP A 81 20.79 17.90 10.13
N VAL A 82 20.60 19.12 9.65
CA VAL A 82 20.84 20.36 10.38
C VAL A 82 19.51 21.09 10.57
N ASP A 83 18.93 21.62 9.52
CA ASP A 83 17.68 22.39 9.57
C ASP A 83 16.85 22.31 8.26
N GLY A 84 17.30 21.51 7.29
CA GLY A 84 16.66 21.34 5.98
C GLY A 84 16.94 22.46 4.96
N LYS A 85 17.85 23.39 5.26
CA LYS A 85 18.18 24.54 4.39
C LYS A 85 19.54 24.42 3.70
N HIS A 86 20.27 23.34 3.96
CA HIS A 86 21.63 23.12 3.44
C HIS A 86 21.65 22.07 2.32
N GLY A 87 20.51 21.84 1.66
CA GLY A 87 20.42 20.89 0.55
C GLY A 87 20.29 19.42 0.99
N GLU A 88 20.03 19.17 2.28
CA GLU A 88 19.98 17.81 2.85
C GLU A 88 18.95 16.95 2.13
N LYS A 89 17.77 17.52 1.75
CA LYS A 89 16.74 16.78 1.00
C LYS A 89 17.24 16.34 -0.37
N ASP A 90 18.00 17.20 -1.07
CA ASP A 90 18.50 16.90 -2.40
C ASP A 90 19.64 15.86 -2.35
N ILE A 91 20.48 15.93 -1.31
CA ILE A 91 21.49 14.90 -1.05
C ILE A 91 20.82 13.57 -0.77
N LEU A 92 19.77 13.54 0.05
CA LEU A 92 19.02 12.32 0.35
C LEU A 92 18.35 11.74 -0.91
N ARG A 93 17.75 12.58 -1.76
CA ARG A 93 17.23 12.16 -3.08
C ARG A 93 18.31 11.51 -3.91
N SER A 94 19.49 12.14 -3.96
CA SER A 94 20.64 11.60 -4.70
C SER A 94 21.09 10.23 -4.20
N CYS A 95 21.01 9.97 -2.88
CA CYS A 95 21.31 8.66 -2.31
C CYS A 95 20.40 7.57 -2.89
N TYR A 96 19.08 7.80 -2.92
CA TYR A 96 18.14 6.85 -3.49
C TYR A 96 18.33 6.71 -5.00
N ALA A 97 18.37 7.82 -5.73
CA ALA A 97 18.50 7.84 -7.19
C ALA A 97 19.78 7.13 -7.66
N ASN A 98 20.93 7.47 -7.06
CA ASN A 98 22.22 6.88 -7.43
C ASN A 98 22.32 5.39 -7.03
N SER A 99 21.74 5.00 -5.87
CA SER A 99 21.68 3.60 -5.48
C SER A 99 20.82 2.77 -6.44
N LEU A 100 19.66 3.29 -6.84
CA LEU A 100 18.77 2.65 -7.81
C LEU A 100 19.43 2.55 -9.20
N ALA A 101 20.03 3.62 -9.69
CA ALA A 101 20.75 3.62 -10.95
C ALA A 101 21.92 2.62 -10.95
N LEU A 102 22.64 2.52 -9.83
CA LEU A 102 23.74 1.57 -9.70
C LEU A 102 23.23 0.11 -9.67
N THR A 103 22.13 -0.16 -8.96
CA THR A 103 21.52 -1.51 -8.94
C THR A 103 21.00 -1.93 -10.31
N ASP A 104 20.44 -1.00 -11.08
CA ASP A 104 20.01 -1.26 -12.46
C ASP A 104 21.22 -1.56 -13.37
N LYS A 105 22.28 -0.75 -13.28
CA LYS A 105 23.54 -0.99 -13.99
C LYS A 105 24.15 -2.36 -13.67
N LEU A 106 24.01 -2.83 -12.43
CA LEU A 106 24.44 -4.16 -11.97
C LEU A 106 23.47 -5.27 -12.37
N LYS A 107 22.36 -4.94 -13.08
CA LYS A 107 21.32 -5.87 -13.52
C LYS A 107 20.64 -6.62 -12.36
N CYS A 108 20.53 -5.97 -11.21
CA CYS A 108 19.79 -6.50 -10.08
C CYS A 108 18.29 -6.57 -10.39
N LYS A 109 17.62 -7.60 -9.89
CA LYS A 109 16.16 -7.76 -9.98
C LYS A 109 15.47 -7.37 -8.69
N SER A 110 16.23 -7.23 -7.61
CA SER A 110 15.72 -6.84 -6.30
C SER A 110 16.75 -6.04 -5.51
N VAL A 111 16.26 -5.09 -4.71
CA VAL A 111 17.08 -4.29 -3.80
C VAL A 111 16.34 -4.02 -2.50
N ALA A 112 17.05 -4.09 -1.37
CA ALA A 112 16.56 -3.72 -0.06
C ALA A 112 17.20 -2.42 0.40
N PHE A 113 16.38 -1.45 0.81
CA PHE A 113 16.79 -0.16 1.34
C PHE A 113 16.44 -0.05 2.82
N PRO A 114 17.32 0.51 3.66
CA PRO A 114 16.92 1.07 4.93
C PRO A 114 16.31 2.47 4.70
N LEU A 115 15.68 3.04 5.73
CA LEU A 115 15.33 4.47 5.70
C LEU A 115 16.60 5.29 5.94
N ILE A 116 17.18 5.82 4.85
CA ILE A 116 18.48 6.48 4.84
C ILE A 116 18.46 7.74 5.71
N SER A 117 19.49 7.96 6.51
CA SER A 117 19.73 9.12 7.41
C SER A 117 18.73 9.28 8.57
N SER A 118 17.69 8.45 8.70
CA SER A 118 16.67 8.59 9.75
C SER A 118 17.12 8.13 11.16
N GLY A 119 18.29 7.55 11.28
CA GLY A 119 18.90 7.12 12.53
C GLY A 119 19.85 8.16 13.12
N ALA A 120 21.14 7.80 13.30
CA ALA A 120 22.17 8.64 13.92
C ALA A 120 22.37 10.01 13.21
N TYR A 121 22.02 10.13 11.93
CA TYR A 121 22.12 11.39 11.18
C TYR A 121 20.92 12.31 11.41
N GLY A 122 19.92 11.91 12.20
CA GLY A 122 18.84 12.76 12.71
C GLY A 122 17.88 13.34 11.68
N PHE A 123 17.85 12.80 10.45
CA PHE A 123 16.89 13.27 9.43
C PHE A 123 15.45 12.98 9.90
N PRO A 124 14.50 13.95 9.83
CA PRO A 124 13.11 13.72 10.21
C PRO A 124 12.53 12.53 9.44
N LYS A 125 11.93 11.59 10.17
CA LYS A 125 11.54 10.28 9.63
C LYS A 125 10.44 10.39 8.57
N ASP A 126 9.44 11.24 8.80
CA ASP A 126 8.39 11.56 7.85
C ASP A 126 8.96 12.11 6.54
N THR A 127 9.81 13.11 6.63
CA THR A 127 10.46 13.71 5.46
C THR A 127 11.41 12.73 4.75
N ALA A 128 12.13 11.88 5.51
CA ALA A 128 12.99 10.84 4.92
C ALA A 128 12.16 9.80 4.18
N LEU A 129 10.99 9.44 4.72
CA LEU A 129 10.03 8.54 4.09
C LEU A 129 9.49 9.12 2.79
N ASP A 130 9.03 10.37 2.81
CA ASP A 130 8.51 11.06 1.62
C ASP A 130 9.54 11.08 0.48
N VAL A 131 10.80 11.38 0.81
CA VAL A 131 11.89 11.36 -0.17
C VAL A 131 12.11 9.95 -0.72
N ALA A 132 12.14 8.94 0.16
CA ALA A 132 12.32 7.55 -0.24
C ALA A 132 11.21 7.08 -1.19
N LEU A 133 9.94 7.31 -0.82
CA LEU A 133 8.78 6.93 -1.60
C LEU A 133 8.74 7.63 -2.95
N SER A 134 9.03 8.94 -2.97
CA SER A 134 9.07 9.74 -4.20
C SER A 134 10.12 9.22 -5.19
N GLU A 135 11.36 8.96 -4.75
CA GLU A 135 12.43 8.53 -5.66
C GLU A 135 12.24 7.06 -6.10
N ILE A 136 11.80 6.18 -5.21
CA ILE A 136 11.45 4.80 -5.54
C ILE A 136 10.29 4.77 -6.54
N GLY A 137 9.25 5.55 -6.31
CA GLY A 137 8.09 5.65 -7.19
C GLY A 137 8.47 6.10 -8.59
N LYS A 138 9.23 7.19 -8.72
CA LYS A 138 9.75 7.67 -10.02
C LYS A 138 10.52 6.59 -10.77
N PHE A 139 11.39 5.87 -10.07
CA PHE A 139 12.18 4.81 -10.67
C PHE A 139 11.31 3.65 -11.20
N LEU A 140 10.33 3.21 -10.41
CA LEU A 140 9.45 2.10 -10.77
C LEU A 140 8.50 2.40 -11.94
N LEU A 141 8.22 3.67 -12.24
CA LEU A 141 7.45 4.02 -13.45
C LEU A 141 8.16 3.58 -14.74
N THR A 142 9.49 3.56 -14.74
CA THR A 142 10.29 3.27 -15.94
C THR A 142 11.06 1.94 -15.87
N HIS A 143 11.25 1.38 -14.67
CA HIS A 143 12.06 0.17 -14.46
C HIS A 143 11.23 -0.94 -13.82
N ASP A 144 11.62 -2.20 -14.09
CA ASP A 144 11.03 -3.40 -13.48
C ASP A 144 12.02 -3.98 -12.45
N MET A 145 11.86 -3.59 -11.19
CA MET A 145 12.70 -4.06 -10.08
C MET A 145 11.83 -4.27 -8.84
N ASN A 146 12.12 -5.27 -8.03
CA ASN A 146 11.50 -5.46 -6.73
C ASN A 146 12.27 -4.65 -5.68
N ILE A 147 11.63 -3.64 -5.10
CA ILE A 147 12.24 -2.75 -4.10
C ILE A 147 11.57 -2.99 -2.75
N THR A 148 12.38 -3.24 -1.75
CA THR A 148 11.92 -3.43 -0.37
C THR A 148 12.48 -2.33 0.52
N LEU A 149 11.61 -1.49 1.09
CA LEU A 149 11.97 -0.58 2.16
C LEU A 149 11.90 -1.35 3.48
N VAL A 150 13.03 -1.44 4.18
CA VAL A 150 13.16 -2.20 5.42
C VAL A 150 13.26 -1.25 6.59
N VAL A 151 12.30 -1.32 7.49
CA VAL A 151 12.29 -0.58 8.76
C VAL A 151 12.52 -1.54 9.91
N PHE A 152 13.38 -1.15 10.85
CA PHE A 152 13.77 -2.03 11.95
C PHE A 152 12.64 -2.18 12.97
N ASP A 153 12.01 -1.08 13.36
CA ASP A 153 10.92 -1.04 14.34
C ASP A 153 9.88 0.03 13.99
N LYS A 154 8.79 0.12 14.78
CA LYS A 154 7.75 1.14 14.60
C LYS A 154 8.27 2.56 14.73
N THR A 155 9.24 2.77 15.61
CA THR A 155 9.80 4.10 15.88
C THR A 155 10.71 4.59 14.75
N ALA A 156 11.19 3.71 13.89
CA ALA A 156 11.97 4.04 12.71
C ALA A 156 11.12 4.51 11.52
N PHE A 157 9.79 4.44 11.63
CA PHE A 157 8.85 4.77 10.59
C PHE A 157 7.73 5.62 11.18
N GLU A 158 7.56 6.82 10.69
CA GLU A 158 6.52 7.75 11.12
C GLU A 158 5.95 8.48 9.89
N LEU A 159 4.63 8.57 9.83
CA LEU A 159 3.92 9.49 8.93
C LEU A 159 3.95 10.90 9.53
N SER A 160 3.65 11.91 8.71
CA SER A 160 3.47 13.25 9.26
C SER A 160 2.32 13.27 10.27
N GLU A 161 2.49 14.02 11.38
CA GLU A 161 1.46 14.17 12.41
C GLU A 161 0.13 14.68 11.81
N LYS A 162 0.20 15.52 10.80
CA LYS A 162 -0.96 16.04 10.09
C LYS A 162 -1.74 14.91 9.41
N LEU A 163 -1.08 14.07 8.61
CA LEU A 163 -1.74 12.97 7.89
C LEU A 163 -2.31 11.94 8.87
N MET A 164 -1.57 11.62 9.94
CA MET A 164 -2.09 10.72 10.98
C MET A 164 -3.34 11.28 11.64
N GLY A 165 -3.33 12.55 12.02
CA GLY A 165 -4.49 13.20 12.63
C GLY A 165 -5.71 13.26 11.72
N GLU A 166 -5.51 13.53 10.43
CA GLU A 166 -6.59 13.54 9.43
C GLU A 166 -7.20 12.15 9.22
N ILE A 167 -6.37 11.10 9.16
CA ILE A 167 -6.84 9.70 9.06
C ILE A 167 -7.61 9.29 10.32
N GLU A 168 -7.10 9.58 11.51
CA GLU A 168 -7.74 9.27 12.79
C GLU A 168 -9.09 9.99 12.92
N GLN A 169 -9.14 11.27 12.60
CA GLN A 169 -10.39 12.02 12.60
C GLN A 169 -11.42 11.40 11.65
N PHE A 170 -11.02 11.03 10.44
CA PHE A 170 -11.91 10.38 9.49
C PHE A 170 -12.44 9.04 10.01
N ILE A 171 -11.59 8.23 10.61
CA ILE A 171 -11.98 6.93 11.19
C ILE A 171 -13.01 7.13 12.31
N ASP A 172 -12.79 8.11 13.19
CA ASP A 172 -13.69 8.42 14.30
C ASP A 172 -15.05 8.91 13.79
N GLU A 173 -15.06 9.78 12.77
CA GLU A 173 -16.28 10.26 12.13
C GLU A 173 -17.08 9.12 11.48
N GLN A 174 -16.43 8.22 10.73
CA GLN A 174 -17.08 7.06 10.11
C GLN A 174 -17.63 6.10 11.18
N THR A 175 -16.88 5.89 12.24
CA THR A 175 -17.32 5.05 13.36
C THR A 175 -18.55 5.64 14.06
N ALA A 176 -18.56 6.94 14.29
CA ALA A 176 -19.71 7.64 14.87
C ALA A 176 -20.96 7.57 13.96
N ILE A 177 -20.79 7.69 12.64
CA ILE A 177 -21.88 7.53 11.66
C ILE A 177 -22.45 6.11 11.73
N SER A 178 -21.58 5.10 11.69
CA SER A 178 -21.97 3.69 11.75
C SER A 178 -22.73 3.35 13.02
N LEU A 179 -22.32 3.85 14.18
CA LEU A 179 -23.02 3.67 15.45
C LEU A 179 -24.41 4.32 15.43
N ARG A 180 -24.54 5.54 14.90
CA ARG A 180 -25.84 6.23 14.76
C ARG A 180 -26.78 5.49 13.82
N GLU A 181 -26.30 4.91 12.74
CA GLU A 181 -27.10 4.09 11.83
C GLU A 181 -27.58 2.80 12.50
N GLN A 182 -26.72 2.14 13.27
CA GLN A 182 -27.11 0.96 14.07
C GLN A 182 -28.18 1.31 15.13
N GLU A 183 -28.04 2.41 15.83
CA GLU A 183 -29.03 2.89 16.79
C GLU A 183 -30.39 3.20 16.12
N ARG A 184 -30.38 3.86 14.96
CA ARG A 184 -31.59 4.11 14.16
C ARG A 184 -32.25 2.80 13.70
N PHE A 185 -31.45 1.83 13.25
CA PHE A 185 -31.96 0.52 12.84
C PHE A 185 -32.59 -0.22 14.01
N HIS A 186 -31.93 -0.25 15.18
CA HIS A 186 -32.49 -0.86 16.40
C HIS A 186 -33.69 -0.07 16.96
N GLY A 187 -33.68 1.24 16.86
CA GLY A 187 -34.82 2.09 17.20
C GLY A 187 -36.05 1.80 16.33
N ASN A 188 -35.86 1.67 15.03
CA ASN A 188 -36.92 1.32 14.08
C ASN A 188 -37.44 -0.12 14.27
N LEU A 189 -36.56 -1.08 14.61
CA LEU A 189 -36.98 -2.46 14.95
C LEU A 189 -37.84 -2.48 16.23
N ARG A 190 -37.47 -1.70 17.26
CA ARG A 190 -38.27 -1.57 18.49
C ARG A 190 -39.62 -0.89 18.25
N MET A 191 -39.68 0.11 17.37
CA MET A 191 -40.94 0.75 16.96
C MET A 191 -41.80 -0.22 16.14
N ASN A 192 -41.23 -0.96 15.20
CA ASN A 192 -41.97 -1.96 14.42
C ASN A 192 -42.46 -3.15 15.29
N THR A 193 -41.66 -3.64 16.23
CA THR A 193 -42.15 -4.66 17.18
C THR A 193 -43.27 -4.14 18.05
N ARG A 194 -43.17 -2.89 18.53
CA ARG A 194 -44.26 -2.29 19.34
C ARG A 194 -45.53 -2.08 18.50
N SER A 195 -45.42 -1.68 17.24
CA SER A 195 -46.57 -1.55 16.33
C SER A 195 -47.18 -2.90 15.98
N VAL A 196 -46.35 -3.96 15.81
CA VAL A 196 -46.81 -5.32 15.59
C VAL A 196 -47.53 -5.89 16.82
N PHE A 197 -47.04 -5.64 18.04
CA PHE A 197 -47.74 -6.02 19.28
C PHE A 197 -49.07 -5.29 19.44
N LEU A 198 -49.14 -4.00 19.16
CA LEU A 198 -50.38 -3.24 19.22
C LEU A 198 -51.36 -3.61 18.12
N GLU A 199 -50.90 -4.06 16.95
CA GLU A 199 -51.73 -4.63 15.89
C GLU A 199 -52.19 -6.05 16.21
N GLU A 200 -51.42 -6.87 16.91
CA GLU A 200 -51.84 -8.21 17.41
C GLU A 200 -52.91 -8.08 18.48
N GLU A 201 -52.82 -7.12 19.39
CA GLU A 201 -53.88 -6.84 20.34
C GLU A 201 -55.17 -6.35 19.66
N ARG A 202 -55.08 -5.52 18.59
CA ARG A 202 -56.21 -5.12 17.76
C ARG A 202 -56.79 -6.24 16.91
N ARG A 203 -55.98 -7.30 16.56
CA ARG A 203 -56.42 -8.45 15.78
C ARG A 203 -57.23 -9.47 16.59
N ARG A 204 -57.22 -9.40 17.91
CA ARG A 204 -58.09 -10.23 18.79
C ARG A 204 -59.55 -9.77 18.85
N ALA A 205 -59.89 -8.65 18.19
CA ALA A 205 -61.28 -8.26 18.01
C ALA A 205 -61.83 -8.83 16.66
N PRO A 206 -62.98 -9.45 16.63
CA PRO A 206 -63.54 -10.03 15.40
C PRO A 206 -63.99 -8.94 14.44
N SER A 207 -63.30 -8.73 13.33
CA SER A 207 -63.77 -7.93 12.22
C SER A 207 -63.42 -8.50 10.87
N GLN A 208 -64.47 -8.51 10.07
CA GLN A 208 -64.55 -8.98 8.70
C GLN A 208 -63.64 -8.18 7.75
N ASN A 209 -63.17 -8.87 6.70
CA ASN A 209 -62.52 -8.36 5.50
C ASN A 209 -61.15 -7.62 5.67
N ARG A 210 -60.07 -8.37 5.73
CA ARG A 210 -58.73 -7.85 5.36
C ARG A 210 -58.27 -8.53 4.07
N ARG A 211 -58.11 -7.70 3.03
CA ARG A 211 -57.28 -8.01 1.88
C ARG A 211 -55.83 -8.10 2.38
N VAL A 212 -55.26 -9.30 2.29
CA VAL A 212 -53.82 -9.49 2.46
C VAL A 212 -53.12 -8.65 1.41
N PRO A 213 -52.07 -7.85 1.76
CA PRO A 213 -51.26 -7.19 0.75
C PRO A 213 -50.65 -8.32 -0.11
N VAL A 214 -51.09 -8.40 -1.36
CA VAL A 214 -50.49 -9.27 -2.36
C VAL A 214 -49.17 -8.58 -2.65
N PHE A 215 -48.05 -9.20 -2.24
CA PHE A 215 -46.75 -8.84 -2.80
C PHE A 215 -46.92 -8.91 -4.32
N PRO A 216 -46.39 -7.92 -5.08
CA PRO A 216 -46.45 -8.00 -6.54
C PRO A 216 -45.85 -9.37 -6.91
N ASP A 217 -46.65 -10.13 -7.68
CA ASP A 217 -46.28 -11.44 -8.19
C ASP A 217 -44.91 -11.26 -8.86
N VAL A 218 -43.87 -11.77 -8.20
CA VAL A 218 -42.57 -11.92 -8.82
C VAL A 218 -42.80 -12.94 -9.90
N THR A 219 -43.24 -12.45 -11.07
CA THR A 219 -43.37 -13.26 -12.27
C THR A 219 -42.14 -14.14 -12.32
N LYS A 220 -42.34 -15.44 -12.35
CA LYS A 220 -41.31 -16.45 -12.52
C LYS A 220 -40.55 -16.13 -13.80
N LYS A 221 -39.59 -15.19 -13.74
CA LYS A 221 -38.55 -15.10 -14.74
C LYS A 221 -37.87 -16.45 -14.72
N ASN A 222 -37.93 -17.14 -15.85
CA ASN A 222 -37.24 -18.43 -15.99
C ASN A 222 -35.84 -18.32 -15.44
N LEU A 223 -35.43 -19.23 -14.57
CA LEU A 223 -34.10 -19.25 -13.95
C LEU A 223 -33.00 -19.12 -15.02
N SER A 224 -33.24 -19.64 -16.23
CA SER A 224 -32.38 -19.49 -17.41
C SER A 224 -32.22 -18.04 -17.91
N GLU A 225 -33.29 -17.20 -17.82
CA GLU A 225 -33.20 -15.79 -18.20
C GLU A 225 -32.48 -14.96 -17.12
N THR A 226 -32.65 -15.31 -15.84
CA THR A 226 -31.94 -14.67 -14.73
C THR A 226 -30.46 -15.07 -14.70
N VAL A 227 -30.12 -16.31 -15.06
CA VAL A 227 -28.73 -16.78 -15.22
C VAL A 227 -28.09 -16.20 -16.47
N GLY A 228 -28.85 -15.98 -17.56
CA GLY A 228 -28.38 -15.33 -18.79
C GLY A 228 -28.11 -13.82 -18.64
N SER A 229 -28.63 -13.18 -17.58
CA SER A 229 -28.39 -11.79 -17.22
C SER A 229 -27.37 -11.64 -16.10
N ALA A 230 -26.49 -12.62 -15.90
CA ALA A 230 -25.36 -12.48 -14.99
C ALA A 230 -24.61 -11.19 -15.33
N GLY A 231 -24.51 -10.28 -14.35
CA GLY A 231 -23.90 -8.97 -14.55
C GLY A 231 -22.44 -9.09 -15.00
N GLN A 232 -21.94 -8.03 -15.54
CA GLN A 232 -20.54 -7.88 -15.97
C GLN A 232 -19.58 -8.38 -14.88
N THR A 233 -18.61 -9.22 -15.24
CA THR A 233 -17.62 -9.77 -14.30
C THR A 233 -16.64 -8.68 -13.81
N PHE A 234 -15.87 -8.99 -12.77
CA PHE A 234 -14.79 -8.10 -12.31
C PHE A 234 -13.82 -7.75 -13.44
N GLN A 235 -13.42 -8.75 -14.21
CA GLN A 235 -12.49 -8.57 -15.34
C GLN A 235 -13.09 -7.63 -16.38
N GLU A 236 -14.30 -7.89 -16.85
CA GLU A 236 -14.97 -7.07 -17.87
C GLU A 236 -15.12 -5.61 -17.40
N LYS A 237 -15.51 -5.40 -16.13
CA LYS A 237 -15.62 -4.06 -15.56
C LYS A 237 -14.28 -3.37 -15.43
N LEU A 238 -13.26 -4.08 -14.97
CA LEU A 238 -11.91 -3.52 -14.85
C LEU A 238 -11.39 -3.03 -16.20
N PHE A 239 -11.51 -3.84 -17.26
CA PHE A 239 -11.01 -3.45 -18.57
C PHE A 239 -11.84 -2.35 -19.23
N GLU A 240 -13.16 -2.29 -18.99
CA GLU A 240 -13.97 -1.13 -19.36
C GLU A 240 -13.45 0.16 -18.70
N LEU A 241 -13.08 0.09 -17.40
CA LEU A 241 -12.54 1.25 -16.68
C LEU A 241 -11.13 1.62 -17.16
N ILE A 242 -10.28 0.64 -17.49
CA ILE A 242 -8.97 0.89 -18.09
C ILE A 242 -9.12 1.59 -19.45
N ASP A 243 -9.99 1.10 -20.32
CA ASP A 243 -10.24 1.70 -21.63
C ASP A 243 -10.77 3.14 -21.48
N LYS A 244 -11.68 3.40 -20.52
CA LYS A 244 -12.18 4.74 -20.22
C LYS A 244 -11.11 5.69 -19.68
N SER A 245 -10.13 5.18 -18.92
CA SER A 245 -9.04 6.00 -18.38
C SER A 245 -8.04 6.44 -19.44
N GLY A 246 -7.99 5.77 -20.58
CA GLY A 246 -6.99 6.01 -21.64
C GLY A 246 -5.58 5.56 -21.27
N MET A 247 -5.39 4.88 -20.13
CA MET A 247 -4.10 4.35 -19.73
C MET A 247 -3.80 3.03 -20.44
N ASP A 248 -2.53 2.82 -20.79
CA ASP A 248 -2.08 1.51 -21.26
C ASP A 248 -1.93 0.50 -20.09
N ASP A 249 -1.93 -0.76 -20.43
CA ASP A 249 -1.80 -1.87 -19.48
C ASP A 249 -0.55 -1.75 -18.59
N VAL A 250 0.57 -1.29 -19.15
CA VAL A 250 1.85 -1.18 -18.45
C VAL A 250 1.77 -0.11 -17.38
N THR A 251 1.21 1.03 -17.70
CA THR A 251 0.96 2.12 -16.78
C THR A 251 0.03 1.67 -15.64
N VAL A 252 -1.05 0.95 -15.96
CA VAL A 252 -2.02 0.49 -14.95
C VAL A 252 -1.38 -0.46 -13.94
N TYR A 253 -0.71 -1.54 -14.38
CA TYR A 253 -0.15 -2.49 -13.41
C TYR A 253 1.02 -1.89 -12.61
N LYS A 254 1.78 -0.96 -13.18
CA LYS A 254 2.84 -0.23 -12.46
C LYS A 254 2.27 0.71 -11.42
N LYS A 255 1.28 1.54 -11.77
CA LYS A 255 0.56 2.39 -10.80
C LYS A 255 -0.10 1.56 -9.69
N ALA A 256 -0.68 0.41 -10.04
CA ALA A 256 -1.30 -0.50 -9.07
C ALA A 256 -0.29 -1.28 -8.19
N ASN A 257 1.01 -1.11 -8.40
CA ASN A 257 2.05 -1.89 -7.70
C ASN A 257 1.82 -3.41 -7.80
N ILE A 258 1.39 -3.87 -8.98
CA ILE A 258 1.04 -5.27 -9.26
C ILE A 258 2.07 -5.89 -10.21
N ASP A 259 2.46 -7.15 -9.94
CA ASP A 259 3.33 -7.90 -10.83
C ASP A 259 2.67 -8.13 -12.20
N ARG A 260 3.44 -8.00 -13.28
CA ARG A 260 2.99 -8.22 -14.65
C ARG A 260 2.28 -9.56 -14.84
N LYS A 261 2.72 -10.62 -14.14
CA LYS A 261 2.10 -11.96 -14.25
C LYS A 261 0.70 -11.96 -13.64
N VAL A 262 0.47 -11.22 -12.55
CA VAL A 262 -0.85 -11.08 -11.92
C VAL A 262 -1.79 -10.33 -12.86
N PHE A 263 -1.32 -9.22 -13.43
CA PHE A 263 -2.08 -8.45 -14.42
C PHE A 263 -2.44 -9.30 -15.66
N SER A 264 -1.47 -10.01 -16.23
CA SER A 264 -1.70 -10.91 -17.37
C SER A 264 -2.72 -12.01 -17.05
N ARG A 265 -2.69 -12.56 -15.82
CA ARG A 265 -3.69 -13.52 -15.34
C ARG A 265 -5.08 -12.90 -15.24
N THR A 266 -5.18 -11.67 -14.72
CA THR A 266 -6.43 -10.93 -14.65
C THR A 266 -7.02 -10.72 -16.05
N ARG A 267 -6.18 -10.39 -17.03
CA ARG A 267 -6.60 -10.18 -18.42
C ARG A 267 -7.07 -11.46 -19.11
N SER A 268 -6.39 -12.57 -18.88
CA SER A 268 -6.63 -13.83 -19.61
C SER A 268 -7.79 -14.66 -19.07
N LYS A 269 -8.25 -14.41 -17.83
CA LYS A 269 -9.28 -15.23 -17.18
C LYS A 269 -10.52 -14.40 -16.89
N ARG A 270 -11.62 -14.67 -17.62
CA ARG A 270 -12.90 -13.95 -17.45
C ARG A 270 -13.44 -14.04 -16.02
N ASP A 271 -13.33 -15.20 -15.38
CA ASP A 271 -13.84 -15.46 -14.02
C ASP A 271 -12.75 -15.26 -12.95
N TYR A 272 -11.72 -14.44 -13.23
CA TYR A 272 -10.67 -14.16 -12.27
C TYR A 272 -11.23 -13.37 -11.08
N LYS A 273 -11.05 -13.91 -9.88
CA LYS A 273 -11.38 -13.26 -8.63
C LYS A 273 -10.07 -12.82 -7.95
N PRO A 274 -9.76 -11.52 -7.94
CA PRO A 274 -8.57 -11.01 -7.25
C PRO A 274 -8.73 -11.08 -5.74
N LYS A 275 -7.61 -11.03 -5.02
CA LYS A 275 -7.65 -10.72 -3.59
C LYS A 275 -8.08 -9.26 -3.40
N LYS A 276 -8.64 -8.95 -2.21
CA LYS A 276 -9.12 -7.60 -1.89
C LYS A 276 -8.07 -6.52 -2.16
N LYS A 277 -6.85 -6.70 -1.65
CA LYS A 277 -5.76 -5.75 -1.86
C LYS A 277 -5.41 -5.52 -3.33
N THR A 278 -5.52 -6.55 -4.17
CA THR A 278 -5.27 -6.43 -5.61
C THR A 278 -6.40 -5.67 -6.31
N ALA A 279 -7.66 -5.93 -5.95
CA ALA A 279 -8.81 -5.21 -6.50
C ALA A 279 -8.81 -3.73 -6.11
N VAL A 280 -8.49 -3.43 -4.85
CA VAL A 280 -8.32 -2.05 -4.36
C VAL A 280 -7.15 -1.36 -5.04
N ALA A 281 -6.03 -2.06 -5.26
CA ALA A 281 -4.87 -1.50 -5.95
C ALA A 281 -5.20 -1.06 -7.39
N PHE A 282 -6.05 -1.80 -8.11
CA PHE A 282 -6.56 -1.38 -9.42
C PHE A 282 -7.44 -0.14 -9.30
N ALA A 283 -8.33 -0.07 -8.29
CA ALA A 283 -9.18 1.09 -8.08
C ALA A 283 -8.37 2.37 -7.82
N ILE A 284 -7.33 2.27 -7.00
CA ILE A 284 -6.40 3.38 -6.72
C ILE A 284 -5.63 3.79 -7.98
N ALA A 285 -5.08 2.82 -8.74
CA ALA A 285 -4.31 3.09 -9.96
C ALA A 285 -5.15 3.79 -11.05
N LEU A 286 -6.45 3.49 -11.11
CA LEU A 286 -7.41 4.09 -12.02
C LEU A 286 -8.07 5.35 -11.46
N GLU A 287 -7.69 5.78 -10.26
CA GLU A 287 -8.20 6.98 -9.59
C GLU A 287 -9.73 6.99 -9.47
N LEU A 288 -10.31 5.81 -9.14
CA LEU A 288 -11.76 5.64 -9.05
C LEU A 288 -12.32 6.31 -7.80
N ASP A 289 -13.51 6.91 -7.93
CA ASP A 289 -14.27 7.37 -6.77
C ASP A 289 -14.77 6.20 -5.90
N LEU A 290 -15.21 6.48 -4.69
CA LEU A 290 -15.62 5.46 -3.73
C LEU A 290 -16.82 4.61 -4.23
N PRO A 291 -17.89 5.17 -4.81
CA PRO A 291 -18.99 4.38 -5.38
C PRO A 291 -18.54 3.42 -6.49
N THR A 292 -17.71 3.86 -7.43
CA THR A 292 -17.17 3.04 -8.51
C THR A 292 -16.22 1.96 -7.98
N THR A 293 -15.43 2.28 -6.96
CA THR A 293 -14.58 1.32 -6.25
C THR A 293 -15.41 0.22 -5.61
N ILE A 294 -16.48 0.57 -4.91
CA ILE A 294 -17.38 -0.41 -4.28
C ILE A 294 -18.05 -1.30 -5.34
N ASP A 295 -18.53 -0.75 -6.46
CA ASP A 295 -19.11 -1.54 -7.56
C ASP A 295 -18.08 -2.52 -8.14
N LEU A 296 -16.84 -2.07 -8.39
CA LEU A 296 -15.78 -2.93 -8.91
C LEU A 296 -15.46 -4.08 -7.94
N LEU A 297 -15.34 -3.79 -6.64
CA LEU A 297 -15.08 -4.81 -5.61
C LEU A 297 -16.22 -5.81 -5.48
N ALA A 298 -17.47 -5.35 -5.52
CA ALA A 298 -18.66 -6.21 -5.42
C ALA A 298 -18.70 -7.26 -6.55
N ARG A 299 -18.21 -6.94 -7.75
CA ARG A 299 -18.10 -7.88 -8.88
C ARG A 299 -17.06 -8.98 -8.66
N ALA A 300 -16.12 -8.76 -7.76
CA ALA A 300 -15.19 -9.78 -7.28
C ALA A 300 -15.69 -10.51 -6.03
N GLU A 301 -16.95 -10.28 -5.60
CA GLU A 301 -17.54 -10.77 -4.35
C GLU A 301 -16.79 -10.26 -3.10
N ILE A 302 -16.21 -9.07 -3.18
CA ILE A 302 -15.45 -8.43 -2.11
C ILE A 302 -16.28 -7.31 -1.52
N ALA A 303 -16.56 -7.37 -0.22
CA ALA A 303 -17.24 -6.29 0.51
C ALA A 303 -16.24 -5.21 0.93
N PHE A 304 -16.68 -3.96 0.84
CA PHE A 304 -16.03 -2.80 1.45
C PHE A 304 -16.77 -2.47 2.75
N SER A 305 -16.07 -2.49 3.88
CA SER A 305 -16.71 -2.44 5.20
C SER A 305 -16.30 -1.21 6.00
N GLN A 306 -17.27 -0.49 6.52
CA GLN A 306 -17.04 0.67 7.41
C GLN A 306 -16.52 0.28 8.81
N SER A 307 -16.47 -1.02 9.15
CA SER A 307 -15.92 -1.52 10.41
C SER A 307 -14.51 -2.12 10.28
N ASN A 308 -13.93 -2.09 9.08
CA ASN A 308 -12.61 -2.63 8.81
C ASN A 308 -11.60 -1.50 8.63
N LEU A 309 -10.56 -1.46 9.46
CA LEU A 309 -9.57 -0.39 9.47
C LEU A 309 -8.86 -0.20 8.12
N PHE A 310 -8.54 -1.30 7.42
CA PHE A 310 -7.98 -1.24 6.08
C PHE A 310 -8.92 -0.49 5.12
N ASP A 311 -10.22 -0.80 5.15
CA ASP A 311 -11.21 -0.18 4.28
C ASP A 311 -11.42 1.30 4.62
N LEU A 312 -11.42 1.65 5.91
CA LEU A 312 -11.54 3.04 6.35
C LEU A 312 -10.35 3.89 5.89
N ILE A 313 -9.12 3.37 6.00
CA ILE A 313 -7.93 4.06 5.49
C ILE A 313 -8.03 4.26 3.98
N ILE A 314 -8.41 3.24 3.22
CA ILE A 314 -8.60 3.34 1.77
C ILE A 314 -9.70 4.36 1.43
N ALA A 315 -10.83 4.33 2.16
CA ALA A 315 -11.91 5.28 1.97
C ALA A 315 -11.46 6.73 2.21
N TYR A 316 -10.64 6.95 3.25
CA TYR A 316 -10.05 8.26 3.52
C TYR A 316 -9.31 8.79 2.28
N PHE A 317 -8.37 8.03 1.74
CA PHE A 317 -7.57 8.45 0.60
C PHE A 317 -8.42 8.70 -0.66
N ILE A 318 -9.34 7.81 -0.97
CA ILE A 318 -10.25 7.96 -2.13
C ILE A 318 -11.12 9.22 -1.99
N THR A 319 -11.70 9.46 -0.81
CA THR A 319 -12.58 10.62 -0.59
C THR A 319 -11.84 11.96 -0.60
N HIS A 320 -10.55 11.95 -0.28
CA HIS A 320 -9.70 13.14 -0.36
C HIS A 320 -8.98 13.29 -1.72
N GLY A 321 -9.25 12.37 -2.68
CA GLY A 321 -8.65 12.43 -4.02
C GLY A 321 -7.14 12.15 -4.04
N VAL A 322 -6.64 11.42 -3.05
CA VAL A 322 -5.23 11.03 -2.94
C VAL A 322 -5.06 9.59 -3.42
N TYR A 323 -4.36 9.42 -4.54
CA TYR A 323 -4.20 8.11 -5.21
C TYR A 323 -2.72 7.69 -5.31
N ASP A 324 -1.86 8.29 -4.49
CA ASP A 324 -0.47 7.84 -4.42
C ASP A 324 -0.37 6.50 -3.70
N MET A 325 -0.06 5.45 -4.46
CA MET A 325 0.05 4.08 -3.99
C MET A 325 1.09 3.92 -2.87
N PHE A 326 2.15 4.71 -2.89
CA PHE A 326 3.23 4.62 -1.92
C PHE A 326 2.84 5.27 -0.60
N GLU A 327 2.17 6.43 -0.65
CA GLU A 327 1.63 7.13 0.51
C GLU A 327 0.54 6.28 1.20
N ILE A 328 -0.38 5.71 0.42
CA ILE A 328 -1.41 4.79 0.93
C ILE A 328 -0.77 3.57 1.61
N ASN A 329 0.25 2.97 0.99
CA ASN A 329 0.95 1.83 1.57
C ASN A 329 1.73 2.19 2.84
N ALA A 330 2.27 3.40 2.92
CA ALA A 330 2.90 3.91 4.13
C ALA A 330 1.87 4.04 5.27
N ALA A 331 0.68 4.60 4.98
CA ALA A 331 -0.39 4.68 5.95
C ALA A 331 -0.87 3.30 6.40
N LEU A 332 -1.15 2.39 5.47
CA LEU A 332 -1.54 1.02 5.80
C LEU A 332 -0.48 0.33 6.68
N PHE A 333 0.79 0.50 6.36
CA PHE A 333 1.89 -0.06 7.15
C PHE A 333 1.96 0.52 8.56
N GLN A 334 1.76 1.84 8.73
CA GLN A 334 1.74 2.52 10.02
C GLN A 334 0.66 1.95 10.95
N TYR A 335 -0.51 1.63 10.40
CA TYR A 335 -1.63 1.05 11.13
C TYR A 335 -1.63 -0.49 11.16
N ASP A 336 -0.49 -1.14 10.89
CA ASP A 336 -0.33 -2.61 10.83
C ASP A 336 -1.35 -3.29 9.88
N GLN A 337 -1.76 -2.60 8.82
CA GLN A 337 -2.65 -3.14 7.80
C GLN A 337 -1.86 -3.74 6.62
N PRO A 338 -2.44 -4.71 5.89
CA PRO A 338 -1.80 -5.25 4.68
C PRO A 338 -1.62 -4.18 3.62
N VAL A 339 -0.40 -4.03 3.10
CA VAL A 339 -0.12 -3.10 1.99
C VAL A 339 -0.73 -3.57 0.67
N LEU A 340 -1.06 -2.61 -0.21
CA LEU A 340 -1.62 -2.84 -1.54
C LEU A 340 -0.57 -3.36 -2.53
N GLY A 341 -1.05 -4.06 -3.55
CA GLY A 341 -0.25 -4.69 -4.58
C GLY A 341 -0.01 -6.20 -4.34
N GLU A 342 0.57 -6.88 -5.31
CA GLU A 342 0.96 -8.32 -5.27
C GLU A 342 2.23 -8.59 -6.05
#